data_216a69ec12ff659b1be52a1002cf35cf
#
_entry.id   216a69ec12ff659b1be52a1002cf35cf
#
_cell.length_a   1.000
_cell.length_b   1.000
_cell.length_c   1.000
_cell.angle_alpha   90.00
_cell.angle_beta   90.00
_cell.angle_gamma   90.00
#
_symmetry.space_group_name_H-M   'P 1'
#
loop_
_entity.id
_entity.type
_entity.pdbx_description
1 polymer ?
#
loop_
_entity_poly.entity_id
_entity_poly.type
_entity_poly.pdbx_seq_one_letter_code
_entity_poly.pdbx_strand_id
1 'polypeptide(L)'
;MDAILERDVDLVVHSGDVFDSVRPATHVIIGFLKQTFRITREDIPYLVAAGNHETPRLRSTTAALEYANLVNAISVHGFDIDYEPVEVDGATVGVTLVPHGAVFGTGAVTPVREADVNILVTHGLVPGLEARQHEMGEANLQPGMLEGGFDYIALGHYHDFHEHKPNAFYAGATERFGFGEVDSRPGFAIVEFDSKGLGRVEHVEIAARPMLDLKKISARNMDATELTEAVLDRTSGVDVDGSIVRLRAYDVRRGVASGIDRELLRDLQRRCLNFSLEVHAEERPEDLERNGSSTAVFGPLNEEFAAFVSERKERGELEAKFADELLEKGRAYLSRAASEEPESVA
;
A
#
# COMPACT_ATOMS: atom_id res chain seq x y z
N MET A 1 11.01 -5.95 -15.23
CA MET A 1 10.74 -6.72 -16.46
C MET A 1 12.04 -7.12 -17.18
N ASP A 2 13.02 -6.22 -17.42
CA ASP A 2 14.28 -6.62 -18.08
C ASP A 2 14.99 -7.75 -17.35
N ALA A 3 15.15 -7.61 -16.03
CA ALA A 3 15.78 -8.65 -15.21
C ALA A 3 15.03 -10.01 -15.21
N ILE A 4 13.73 -10.03 -15.49
CA ILE A 4 12.95 -11.26 -15.68
C ILE A 4 13.32 -11.91 -17.01
N LEU A 5 13.32 -11.14 -18.10
CA LEU A 5 13.64 -11.63 -19.44
C LEU A 5 15.11 -12.11 -19.58
N GLU A 6 16.02 -11.56 -18.76
CA GLU A 6 17.44 -11.94 -18.74
C GLU A 6 17.70 -13.24 -17.94
N ARG A 7 16.72 -13.74 -17.18
CA ARG A 7 16.92 -14.87 -16.26
C ARG A 7 16.25 -16.17 -16.66
N ASP A 8 15.70 -16.24 -17.87
CA ASP A 8 15.11 -17.46 -18.44
C ASP A 8 14.10 -18.12 -17.48
N VAL A 9 13.11 -17.34 -17.05
CA VAL A 9 12.07 -17.83 -16.14
C VAL A 9 10.92 -18.47 -16.91
N ASP A 10 10.33 -19.52 -16.33
CA ASP A 10 9.26 -20.29 -16.97
C ASP A 10 7.87 -19.70 -16.67
N LEU A 11 7.72 -18.96 -15.57
CA LEU A 11 6.46 -18.44 -15.08
C LEU A 11 6.67 -17.16 -14.28
N VAL A 12 5.77 -16.21 -14.42
CA VAL A 12 5.71 -15.01 -13.57
C VAL A 12 4.40 -14.99 -12.79
N VAL A 13 4.49 -14.92 -11.47
CA VAL A 13 3.35 -14.68 -10.59
C VAL A 13 3.48 -13.31 -9.91
N HIS A 14 2.36 -12.58 -9.80
CA HIS A 14 2.31 -11.25 -9.19
C HIS A 14 1.23 -11.22 -8.10
N SER A 15 1.63 -10.95 -6.88
CA SER A 15 0.77 -11.00 -5.71
C SER A 15 0.12 -9.66 -5.36
N GLY A 16 -0.36 -8.92 -6.37
CA GLY A 16 -1.20 -7.72 -6.23
C GLY A 16 -0.46 -6.39 -6.14
N ASP A 17 -1.25 -5.33 -6.03
CA ASP A 17 -0.80 -3.92 -6.00
C ASP A 17 0.08 -3.53 -7.19
N VAL A 18 -0.36 -3.92 -8.39
CA VAL A 18 0.20 -3.46 -9.66
C VAL A 18 0.01 -1.94 -9.80
N PHE A 19 -1.09 -1.45 -9.32
CA PHE A 19 -1.49 -0.05 -9.36
C PHE A 19 -1.77 0.48 -7.96
N ASP A 20 -1.49 1.74 -7.73
CA ASP A 20 -1.76 2.46 -6.48
C ASP A 20 -3.25 2.81 -6.27
N SER A 21 -4.11 2.48 -7.21
CA SER A 21 -5.54 2.74 -7.11
C SER A 21 -6.37 1.95 -8.11
N VAL A 22 -7.67 1.77 -7.81
CA VAL A 22 -8.65 1.12 -8.70
C VAL A 22 -8.75 1.81 -10.07
N ARG A 23 -8.48 3.11 -10.13
CA ARG A 23 -8.53 3.93 -11.36
C ARG A 23 -7.20 4.66 -11.59
N PRO A 24 -6.17 3.95 -12.00
CA PRO A 24 -4.87 4.55 -12.27
C PRO A 24 -4.93 5.46 -13.51
N ALA A 25 -3.97 6.36 -13.63
CA ALA A 25 -3.85 7.20 -14.81
C ALA A 25 -3.57 6.35 -16.06
N THR A 26 -4.16 6.70 -17.19
CA THR A 26 -4.09 5.94 -18.45
C THR A 26 -2.65 5.62 -18.88
N HIS A 27 -1.70 6.55 -18.68
CA HIS A 27 -0.30 6.29 -19.06
C HIS A 27 0.37 5.20 -18.20
N VAL A 28 -0.07 5.04 -16.94
CA VAL A 28 0.40 3.98 -16.04
C VAL A 28 -0.12 2.63 -16.53
N ILE A 29 -1.42 2.54 -16.87
CA ILE A 29 -2.02 1.33 -17.45
C ILE A 29 -1.27 0.92 -18.73
N ILE A 30 -1.06 1.87 -19.65
CA ILE A 30 -0.33 1.61 -20.90
C ILE A 30 1.10 1.16 -20.62
N GLY A 31 1.75 1.76 -19.62
CA GLY A 31 3.10 1.38 -19.21
C GLY A 31 3.15 -0.07 -18.74
N PHE A 32 2.25 -0.46 -17.84
CA PHE A 32 2.13 -1.83 -17.35
C PHE A 32 1.85 -2.82 -18.50
N LEU A 33 0.84 -2.57 -19.34
CA LEU A 33 0.49 -3.46 -20.45
C LEU A 33 1.65 -3.65 -21.43
N LYS A 34 2.40 -2.59 -21.76
CA LYS A 34 3.59 -2.70 -22.60
C LYS A 34 4.65 -3.60 -22.00
N GLN A 35 4.89 -3.51 -20.70
CA GLN A 35 5.89 -4.31 -20.02
C GLN A 35 5.42 -5.77 -19.86
N THR A 36 4.16 -5.99 -19.52
CA THR A 36 3.58 -7.34 -19.45
C THR A 36 3.61 -8.03 -20.82
N PHE A 37 3.25 -7.32 -21.89
CA PHE A 37 3.31 -7.86 -23.25
C PHE A 37 4.73 -8.28 -23.68
N ARG A 38 5.77 -7.63 -23.18
CA ARG A 38 7.16 -8.05 -23.43
C ARG A 38 7.47 -9.45 -22.87
N ILE A 39 6.81 -9.83 -21.78
CA ILE A 39 6.96 -11.15 -21.15
C ILE A 39 6.09 -12.16 -21.90
N THR A 40 4.80 -11.86 -22.04
CA THR A 40 3.83 -12.83 -22.59
C THR A 40 4.07 -13.14 -24.08
N ARG A 41 4.70 -12.26 -24.86
CA ARG A 41 5.08 -12.53 -26.24
C ARG A 41 6.29 -13.49 -26.38
N GLU A 42 7.03 -13.73 -25.30
CA GLU A 42 8.09 -14.75 -25.23
C GLU A 42 7.53 -16.09 -24.71
N ASP A 43 6.19 -16.24 -24.75
CA ASP A 43 5.44 -17.41 -24.27
C ASP A 43 5.62 -17.69 -22.77
N ILE A 44 6.06 -16.71 -21.98
CA ILE A 44 6.15 -16.80 -20.51
C ILE A 44 4.78 -16.44 -19.93
N PRO A 45 4.08 -17.36 -19.25
CA PRO A 45 2.84 -17.08 -18.57
C PRO A 45 3.01 -16.02 -17.50
N TYR A 46 2.08 -15.06 -17.46
CA TYR A 46 2.06 -14.00 -16.44
C TYR A 46 0.71 -14.01 -15.72
N LEU A 47 0.72 -14.39 -14.44
CA LEU A 47 -0.47 -14.51 -13.62
C LEU A 47 -0.46 -13.49 -12.50
N VAL A 48 -1.59 -12.82 -12.26
CA VAL A 48 -1.68 -11.77 -11.25
C VAL A 48 -2.98 -11.87 -10.45
N ALA A 49 -2.88 -11.90 -9.12
CA ALA A 49 -4.00 -11.72 -8.22
C ALA A 49 -4.08 -10.25 -7.77
N ALA A 50 -5.26 -9.64 -7.77
CA ALA A 50 -5.44 -8.25 -7.37
C ALA A 50 -5.11 -8.03 -5.88
N GLY A 51 -4.44 -6.90 -5.58
CA GLY A 51 -4.22 -6.42 -4.22
C GLY A 51 -5.35 -5.51 -3.71
N ASN A 52 -5.13 -4.87 -2.56
CA ASN A 52 -6.13 -3.97 -1.98
C ASN A 52 -6.31 -2.68 -2.79
N HIS A 53 -5.27 -2.18 -3.44
CA HIS A 53 -5.33 -0.98 -4.27
C HIS A 53 -6.13 -1.18 -5.56
N GLU A 54 -6.14 -2.37 -6.16
CA GLU A 54 -6.96 -2.67 -7.33
C GLU A 54 -8.36 -3.17 -7.00
N THR A 55 -8.64 -3.57 -5.76
CA THR A 55 -9.93 -4.15 -5.40
C THR A 55 -11.01 -3.06 -5.29
N PRO A 56 -12.04 -3.04 -6.19
CA PRO A 56 -13.10 -2.07 -6.10
C PRO A 56 -13.99 -2.30 -4.88
N ARG A 57 -14.46 -1.22 -4.25
CA ARG A 57 -15.43 -1.30 -3.15
C ARG A 57 -16.80 -1.85 -3.59
N LEU A 58 -17.17 -1.64 -4.85
CA LEU A 58 -18.43 -2.11 -5.42
C LEU A 58 -18.15 -3.25 -6.41
N ARG A 59 -18.82 -4.37 -6.25
CA ARG A 59 -18.70 -5.54 -7.13
C ARG A 59 -19.00 -5.25 -8.60
N SER A 60 -19.77 -4.20 -8.90
CA SER A 60 -20.11 -3.78 -10.27
C SER A 60 -19.02 -2.90 -10.93
N THR A 61 -17.96 -2.57 -10.23
CA THR A 61 -16.86 -1.74 -10.77
C THR A 61 -15.79 -2.65 -11.35
N THR A 62 -15.46 -2.45 -12.62
CA THR A 62 -14.36 -3.14 -13.29
C THR A 62 -13.02 -2.59 -12.78
N ALA A 63 -12.11 -3.47 -12.39
CA ALA A 63 -10.75 -3.12 -12.02
C ALA A 63 -9.89 -2.85 -13.26
N ALA A 64 -8.99 -1.86 -13.21
CA ALA A 64 -8.06 -1.60 -14.32
C ALA A 64 -7.12 -2.80 -14.62
N LEU A 65 -6.91 -3.66 -13.64
CA LEU A 65 -6.11 -4.87 -13.78
C LEU A 65 -6.66 -5.84 -14.85
N GLU A 66 -7.98 -5.83 -15.10
CA GLU A 66 -8.62 -6.65 -16.15
C GLU A 66 -8.04 -6.40 -17.54
N TYR A 67 -7.49 -5.21 -17.80
CA TYR A 67 -6.83 -4.94 -19.07
C TYR A 67 -5.59 -5.81 -19.32
N ALA A 68 -5.01 -6.44 -18.30
CA ALA A 68 -3.89 -7.38 -18.46
C ALA A 68 -4.25 -8.55 -19.38
N ASN A 69 -5.52 -8.99 -19.37
CA ASN A 69 -6.01 -10.07 -20.22
C ASN A 69 -5.92 -9.74 -21.73
N LEU A 70 -5.87 -8.45 -22.09
CA LEU A 70 -5.69 -8.01 -23.49
C LEU A 70 -4.29 -8.28 -24.03
N VAL A 71 -3.32 -8.56 -23.17
CA VAL A 71 -1.92 -8.84 -23.50
C VAL A 71 -1.50 -10.26 -23.09
N ASN A 72 -2.47 -11.19 -23.09
CA ASN A 72 -2.29 -12.60 -22.76
C ASN A 72 -1.75 -12.87 -21.34
N ALA A 73 -1.92 -11.92 -20.42
CA ALA A 73 -1.74 -12.21 -19.00
C ALA A 73 -3.07 -12.73 -18.42
N ILE A 74 -3.00 -13.47 -17.31
CA ILE A 74 -4.15 -13.95 -16.59
C ILE A 74 -4.29 -13.09 -15.32
N SER A 75 -5.36 -12.31 -15.23
CA SER A 75 -5.64 -11.48 -14.06
C SER A 75 -6.88 -11.95 -13.31
N VAL A 76 -6.73 -12.18 -12.01
CA VAL A 76 -7.84 -12.52 -11.12
C VAL A 76 -8.09 -11.35 -10.19
N HIS A 77 -9.31 -10.83 -10.26
CA HIS A 77 -9.75 -9.65 -9.50
C HIS A 77 -11.15 -9.88 -8.94
N GLY A 78 -11.55 -9.03 -8.01
CA GLY A 78 -12.87 -9.16 -7.39
C GLY A 78 -12.86 -10.08 -6.17
N PHE A 79 -13.78 -11.04 -6.12
CA PHE A 79 -14.09 -11.80 -4.90
C PHE A 79 -14.06 -13.32 -5.12
N ASP A 80 -13.66 -13.77 -6.28
CA ASP A 80 -13.64 -15.19 -6.65
C ASP A 80 -12.18 -15.67 -6.70
N ILE A 81 -11.98 -16.92 -6.27
CA ILE A 81 -10.69 -17.62 -6.37
C ILE A 81 -10.65 -18.29 -7.72
N ASP A 82 -9.49 -18.23 -8.36
CA ASP A 82 -9.27 -18.91 -9.62
C ASP A 82 -8.10 -19.89 -9.55
N TYR A 83 -8.10 -20.86 -10.45
CA TYR A 83 -7.06 -21.87 -10.57
C TYR A 83 -6.62 -22.00 -12.02
N GLU A 84 -5.31 -21.80 -12.24
CA GLU A 84 -4.72 -21.86 -13.56
C GLU A 84 -3.63 -22.95 -13.62
N PRO A 85 -3.82 -23.99 -14.41
CA PRO A 85 -2.74 -24.93 -14.71
C PRO A 85 -1.80 -24.37 -15.75
N VAL A 86 -0.51 -24.46 -15.50
CA VAL A 86 0.56 -24.02 -16.40
C VAL A 86 1.53 -25.18 -16.65
N GLU A 87 1.78 -25.49 -17.91
CA GLU A 87 2.74 -26.54 -18.27
C GLU A 87 4.15 -25.95 -18.37
N VAL A 88 5.07 -26.51 -17.61
CA VAL A 88 6.49 -26.12 -17.56
C VAL A 88 7.34 -27.38 -17.67
N ASP A 89 8.10 -27.53 -18.72
CA ASP A 89 9.04 -28.67 -18.96
C ASP A 89 8.38 -30.05 -18.78
N GLY A 90 7.10 -30.17 -19.10
CA GLY A 90 6.33 -31.40 -18.96
C GLY A 90 5.81 -31.70 -17.56
N ALA A 91 5.95 -30.76 -16.64
CA ALA A 91 5.30 -30.77 -15.33
C ALA A 91 4.12 -29.78 -15.31
N THR A 92 3.04 -30.13 -14.62
CA THR A 92 1.89 -29.24 -14.41
C THR A 92 2.09 -28.43 -13.14
N VAL A 93 2.22 -27.10 -13.28
CA VAL A 93 2.24 -26.14 -12.17
C VAL A 93 0.82 -25.60 -11.96
N GLY A 94 0.20 -25.93 -10.84
CA GLY A 94 -1.13 -25.44 -10.47
C GLY A 94 -1.02 -24.13 -9.68
N VAL A 95 -1.48 -23.01 -10.27
CA VAL A 95 -1.47 -21.71 -9.61
C VAL A 95 -2.85 -21.35 -9.11
N THR A 96 -3.00 -21.29 -7.80
CA THR A 96 -4.24 -20.82 -7.15
C THR A 96 -4.12 -19.34 -6.86
N LEU A 97 -5.00 -18.53 -7.46
CA LEU A 97 -5.00 -17.07 -7.34
C LEU A 97 -6.14 -16.63 -6.42
N VAL A 98 -5.79 -16.06 -5.27
CA VAL A 98 -6.72 -15.54 -4.28
C VAL A 98 -6.57 -14.01 -4.21
N PRO A 99 -7.39 -13.24 -4.94
CA PRO A 99 -7.32 -11.79 -4.91
C PRO A 99 -7.73 -11.25 -3.55
N HIS A 100 -7.28 -10.04 -3.22
CA HIS A 100 -7.56 -9.40 -1.92
C HIS A 100 -9.05 -9.42 -1.54
N GLY A 101 -9.94 -9.17 -2.50
CA GLY A 101 -11.40 -9.17 -2.25
C GLY A 101 -11.93 -10.53 -1.79
N ALA A 102 -11.29 -11.64 -2.15
CA ALA A 102 -11.69 -12.98 -1.76
C ALA A 102 -11.18 -13.37 -0.36
N VAL A 103 -10.11 -12.71 0.15
CA VAL A 103 -9.46 -13.05 1.44
C VAL A 103 -10.45 -12.99 2.60
N PHE A 104 -11.32 -11.99 2.65
CA PHE A 104 -12.28 -11.79 3.75
C PHE A 104 -13.32 -12.92 3.91
N GLY A 105 -13.62 -13.64 2.83
CA GLY A 105 -14.59 -14.75 2.82
C GLY A 105 -13.96 -16.13 2.82
N THR A 106 -12.63 -16.23 2.78
CA THR A 106 -11.91 -17.49 2.55
C THR A 106 -11.20 -17.95 3.81
N GLY A 107 -11.59 -19.09 4.37
CA GLY A 107 -10.96 -19.66 5.56
C GLY A 107 -9.73 -20.51 5.24
N ALA A 108 -9.89 -21.48 4.34
CA ALA A 108 -8.83 -22.39 3.90
C ALA A 108 -8.87 -22.57 2.39
N VAL A 109 -7.70 -22.71 1.79
CA VAL A 109 -7.52 -23.01 0.36
C VAL A 109 -6.69 -24.29 0.27
N THR A 110 -7.05 -25.19 -0.61
CA THR A 110 -6.36 -26.46 -0.80
C THR A 110 -5.75 -26.54 -2.19
N PRO A 111 -4.54 -27.11 -2.33
CA PRO A 111 -3.91 -27.33 -3.62
C PRO A 111 -4.73 -28.29 -4.50
N VAL A 112 -4.53 -28.19 -5.80
CA VAL A 112 -5.15 -29.10 -6.76
C VAL A 112 -4.28 -30.36 -6.87
N ARG A 113 -4.90 -31.52 -6.67
CA ARG A 113 -4.18 -32.81 -6.55
C ARG A 113 -3.52 -33.29 -7.83
N GLU A 114 -4.00 -32.81 -8.98
CA GLU A 114 -3.53 -33.21 -10.30
C GLU A 114 -2.27 -32.45 -10.73
N ALA A 115 -1.87 -31.38 -9.99
CA ALA A 115 -0.67 -30.64 -10.28
C ALA A 115 0.56 -31.27 -9.63
N ASP A 116 1.71 -31.21 -10.30
CA ASP A 116 3.01 -31.66 -9.80
C ASP A 116 3.59 -30.67 -8.79
N VAL A 117 3.35 -29.36 -9.01
CA VAL A 117 3.72 -28.26 -8.13
C VAL A 117 2.50 -27.37 -7.92
N ASN A 118 2.23 -26.99 -6.67
CA ASN A 118 1.11 -26.12 -6.32
C ASN A 118 1.61 -24.80 -5.72
N ILE A 119 1.25 -23.68 -6.35
CA ILE A 119 1.58 -22.31 -5.93
C ILE A 119 0.30 -21.61 -5.52
N LEU A 120 0.30 -21.00 -4.31
CA LEU A 120 -0.71 -20.04 -3.89
C LEU A 120 -0.20 -18.62 -4.12
N VAL A 121 -1.00 -17.78 -4.78
CA VAL A 121 -0.74 -16.34 -4.94
C VAL A 121 -1.84 -15.58 -4.22
N THR A 122 -1.48 -14.75 -3.24
CA THR A 122 -2.47 -13.99 -2.46
C THR A 122 -1.90 -12.68 -1.94
N HIS A 123 -2.80 -11.79 -1.48
CA HIS A 123 -2.47 -10.45 -1.04
C HIS A 123 -3.09 -10.11 0.31
N GLY A 124 -2.26 -9.87 1.32
CA GLY A 124 -2.66 -9.51 2.68
C GLY A 124 -1.56 -9.75 3.70
N LEU A 125 -1.82 -9.40 4.96
CA LEU A 125 -0.87 -9.57 6.05
C LEU A 125 -0.99 -10.95 6.69
N VAL A 126 0.14 -11.58 6.91
CA VAL A 126 0.19 -12.80 7.73
C VAL A 126 0.06 -12.47 9.21
N PRO A 127 -0.52 -13.36 10.04
CA PRO A 127 -0.65 -13.12 11.47
C PRO A 127 0.69 -12.85 12.13
N GLY A 128 0.76 -11.79 12.93
CA GLY A 128 1.96 -11.39 13.68
C GLY A 128 2.96 -10.52 12.92
N LEU A 129 2.72 -10.23 11.64
CA LEU A 129 3.47 -9.23 10.89
C LEU A 129 2.70 -7.90 10.94
N GLU A 130 3.38 -6.83 11.35
CA GLU A 130 2.82 -5.48 11.33
C GLU A 130 3.29 -4.76 10.07
N ALA A 131 2.36 -4.18 9.33
CA ALA A 131 2.70 -3.29 8.21
C ALA A 131 3.43 -2.04 8.72
N ARG A 132 4.41 -1.54 7.97
CA ARG A 132 5.10 -0.27 8.30
C ARG A 132 4.17 0.94 8.25
N GLN A 133 3.12 0.87 7.47
CA GLN A 133 2.05 1.85 7.36
C GLN A 133 0.72 1.11 7.36
N HIS A 134 -0.24 1.59 8.15
CA HIS A 134 -1.60 1.05 8.11
C HIS A 134 -2.32 1.61 6.89
N GLU A 135 -2.77 0.73 6.03
CA GLU A 135 -3.53 1.07 4.83
C GLU A 135 -5.02 0.78 5.01
N MET A 136 -5.86 1.61 4.40
CA MET A 136 -7.30 1.34 4.43
C MET A 136 -7.62 0.07 3.63
N GLY A 137 -8.28 -0.87 4.28
CA GLY A 137 -8.68 -2.15 3.67
C GLY A 137 -7.65 -3.26 3.84
N GLU A 138 -6.71 -3.13 4.76
CA GLU A 138 -5.81 -4.23 5.13
C GLU A 138 -6.59 -5.49 5.45
N ALA A 139 -6.18 -6.62 4.86
CA ALA A 139 -6.73 -7.93 5.15
C ALA A 139 -5.69 -8.79 5.85
N ASN A 140 -6.06 -9.34 7.00
CA ASN A 140 -5.26 -10.38 7.63
C ASN A 140 -5.59 -11.73 7.00
N LEU A 141 -4.55 -12.41 6.51
CA LEU A 141 -4.68 -13.75 5.96
C LEU A 141 -5.06 -14.73 7.07
N GLN A 142 -6.02 -15.60 6.79
CA GLN A 142 -6.38 -16.63 7.75
C GLN A 142 -5.28 -17.70 7.84
N PRO A 143 -4.91 -18.19 9.04
CA PRO A 143 -3.88 -19.22 9.19
C PRO A 143 -4.11 -20.44 8.31
N GLY A 144 -5.36 -20.86 8.13
CA GLY A 144 -5.74 -21.99 7.29
C GLY A 144 -5.37 -21.83 5.80
N MET A 145 -5.22 -20.62 5.29
CA MET A 145 -4.73 -20.38 3.92
C MET A 145 -3.25 -20.74 3.78
N LEU A 146 -2.46 -20.49 4.84
CA LEU A 146 -1.01 -20.72 4.86
C LEU A 146 -0.65 -22.16 5.23
N GLU A 147 -1.61 -22.97 5.63
CA GLU A 147 -1.45 -24.37 6.06
C GLU A 147 -2.00 -25.37 5.03
N GLY A 148 -2.43 -24.90 3.87
CA GLY A 148 -3.11 -25.67 2.85
C GLY A 148 -2.26 -26.75 2.13
N GLY A 149 -0.95 -26.82 2.41
CA GLY A 149 -0.06 -27.81 1.79
C GLY A 149 0.43 -27.42 0.40
N PHE A 150 0.49 -26.11 0.09
CA PHE A 150 1.12 -25.59 -1.12
C PHE A 150 2.65 -25.76 -1.05
N ASP A 151 3.25 -25.99 -2.22
CA ASP A 151 4.70 -26.07 -2.35
C ASP A 151 5.35 -24.69 -2.22
N TYR A 152 4.67 -23.63 -2.68
CA TYR A 152 5.09 -22.25 -2.53
C TYR A 152 3.88 -21.31 -2.34
N ILE A 153 4.06 -20.30 -1.51
CA ILE A 153 3.05 -19.26 -1.25
C ILE A 153 3.67 -17.89 -1.56
N ALA A 154 3.25 -17.28 -2.65
CA ALA A 154 3.61 -15.94 -3.05
C ALA A 154 2.71 -14.93 -2.35
N LEU A 155 3.26 -14.18 -1.41
CA LEU A 155 2.56 -13.19 -0.60
C LEU A 155 2.81 -11.78 -1.14
N GLY A 156 1.76 -10.95 -1.20
CA GLY A 156 1.81 -9.51 -1.49
C GLY A 156 1.31 -8.67 -0.33
N HIS A 157 1.42 -7.35 -0.44
CA HIS A 157 1.06 -6.32 0.53
C HIS A 157 2.24 -5.81 1.39
N TYR A 158 3.11 -6.68 1.89
CA TYR A 158 4.27 -6.24 2.66
C TYR A 158 5.43 -5.88 1.72
N HIS A 159 5.94 -4.65 1.82
CA HIS A 159 6.85 -4.08 0.83
C HIS A 159 8.32 -4.51 0.98
N ASP A 160 8.70 -5.16 2.07
CA ASP A 160 10.04 -5.74 2.20
C ASP A 160 10.03 -7.22 1.81
N PHE A 161 11.14 -7.70 1.23
CA PHE A 161 11.37 -9.13 1.10
C PHE A 161 11.38 -9.79 2.48
N HIS A 162 10.50 -10.77 2.69
CA HIS A 162 10.34 -11.41 4.00
C HIS A 162 9.95 -12.88 3.88
N GLU A 163 10.72 -13.74 4.51
CA GLU A 163 10.37 -15.14 4.71
C GLU A 163 9.45 -15.27 5.94
N HIS A 164 8.20 -15.63 5.71
CA HIS A 164 7.26 -15.94 6.79
C HIS A 164 7.34 -17.40 7.21
N LYS A 165 7.43 -18.32 6.25
CA LYS A 165 7.64 -19.75 6.42
C LYS A 165 8.61 -20.26 5.36
N PRO A 166 9.19 -21.44 5.48
CA PRO A 166 10.14 -21.97 4.49
C PRO A 166 9.62 -22.00 3.04
N ASN A 167 8.30 -22.00 2.88
CA ASN A 167 7.64 -21.99 1.58
C ASN A 167 6.72 -20.78 1.36
N ALA A 168 6.73 -19.76 2.23
CA ALA A 168 5.85 -18.61 2.14
C ALA A 168 6.64 -17.29 2.26
N PHE A 169 6.65 -16.50 1.19
CA PHE A 169 7.49 -15.31 1.06
C PHE A 169 6.72 -14.11 0.54
N TYR A 170 7.01 -12.95 1.11
CA TYR A 170 6.76 -11.67 0.48
C TYR A 170 7.92 -11.32 -0.44
N ALA A 171 7.64 -11.08 -1.70
CA ALA A 171 8.67 -10.68 -2.66
C ALA A 171 9.19 -9.25 -2.43
N GLY A 172 8.42 -8.45 -1.71
CA GLY A 172 8.66 -7.02 -1.54
C GLY A 172 8.16 -6.18 -2.71
N ALA A 173 8.31 -4.88 -2.59
CA ALA A 173 7.93 -3.92 -3.62
C ALA A 173 9.07 -3.71 -4.64
N THR A 174 8.73 -3.34 -5.87
CA THR A 174 9.71 -3.02 -6.92
C THR A 174 10.15 -1.55 -6.90
N GLU A 175 9.54 -0.73 -6.05
CA GLU A 175 9.92 0.66 -5.79
C GLU A 175 9.50 1.03 -4.35
N ARG A 176 10.10 2.07 -3.78
CA ARG A 176 9.72 2.62 -2.48
C ARG A 176 8.47 3.47 -2.61
N PHE A 177 7.48 3.20 -1.77
CA PHE A 177 6.23 3.93 -1.76
C PHE A 177 6.30 5.20 -0.90
N GLY A 178 7.10 5.20 0.13
CA GLY A 178 7.21 6.34 1.03
C GLY A 178 8.48 6.39 1.86
N PHE A 179 8.67 7.48 2.59
CA PHE A 179 9.85 7.70 3.41
C PHE A 179 9.98 6.77 4.63
N GLY A 180 8.97 5.97 4.93
CA GLY A 180 9.08 4.84 5.88
C GLY A 180 9.92 3.68 5.34
N GLU A 181 10.18 3.66 4.03
CA GLU A 181 10.84 2.59 3.30
C GLU A 181 12.21 2.99 2.73
N VAL A 182 12.82 4.07 3.25
CA VAL A 182 14.13 4.56 2.77
C VAL A 182 15.20 3.46 2.80
N ASP A 183 15.16 2.60 3.81
CA ASP A 183 16.11 1.50 4.00
C ASP A 183 15.66 0.20 3.32
N SER A 184 14.49 0.16 2.67
CA SER A 184 14.01 -1.01 1.95
C SER A 184 14.85 -1.28 0.71
N ARG A 185 14.93 -2.56 0.35
CA ARG A 185 15.65 -3.04 -0.84
C ARG A 185 14.63 -3.51 -1.88
N PRO A 186 14.17 -2.62 -2.78
CA PRO A 186 13.23 -2.99 -3.82
C PRO A 186 13.75 -4.11 -4.71
N GLY A 187 12.86 -5.04 -5.06
CA GLY A 187 13.25 -6.20 -5.81
C GLY A 187 12.10 -7.14 -6.15
N PHE A 188 12.45 -8.37 -6.43
CA PHE A 188 11.51 -9.46 -6.67
C PHE A 188 12.15 -10.78 -6.25
N ALA A 189 11.35 -11.84 -6.10
CA ALA A 189 11.83 -13.15 -5.76
C ALA A 189 12.02 -14.02 -7.03
N ILE A 190 13.14 -14.75 -7.13
CA ILE A 190 13.30 -15.91 -8.00
C ILE A 190 13.10 -17.16 -7.15
N VAL A 191 12.23 -18.03 -7.63
CA VAL A 191 11.88 -19.28 -6.95
C VAL A 191 12.22 -20.44 -7.88
N GLU A 192 13.03 -21.36 -7.40
CA GLU A 192 13.45 -22.54 -8.15
C GLU A 192 12.83 -23.80 -7.55
N PHE A 193 12.27 -24.63 -8.40
CA PHE A 193 11.81 -25.97 -8.04
C PHE A 193 12.72 -27.01 -8.69
N ASP A 194 12.94 -28.09 -7.95
CA ASP A 194 13.63 -29.27 -8.48
C ASP A 194 12.78 -30.54 -8.27
N SER A 195 13.30 -31.69 -8.64
CA SER A 195 12.60 -32.99 -8.48
C SER A 195 12.27 -33.36 -7.02
N LYS A 196 12.72 -32.56 -6.04
CA LYS A 196 12.44 -32.76 -4.59
C LYS A 196 11.44 -31.75 -4.04
N GLY A 197 10.99 -30.78 -4.86
CA GLY A 197 10.10 -29.71 -4.50
C GLY A 197 10.76 -28.33 -4.53
N LEU A 198 10.40 -27.45 -3.60
CA LEU A 198 10.97 -26.11 -3.48
C LEU A 198 12.48 -26.20 -3.19
N GLY A 199 13.28 -25.70 -4.11
CA GLY A 199 14.73 -25.66 -4.01
C GLY A 199 15.22 -24.36 -3.37
N ARG A 200 15.26 -23.27 -4.14
CA ARG A 200 15.83 -21.99 -3.71
C ARG A 200 14.83 -20.85 -3.86
N VAL A 201 14.85 -19.93 -2.90
CA VAL A 201 14.21 -18.62 -3.03
C VAL A 201 15.28 -17.54 -2.90
N GLU A 202 15.43 -16.70 -3.92
CA GLU A 202 16.43 -15.64 -3.98
C GLU A 202 15.75 -14.28 -4.14
N HIS A 203 16.09 -13.31 -3.27
CA HIS A 203 15.72 -11.92 -3.50
C HIS A 203 16.68 -11.27 -4.49
N VAL A 204 16.14 -10.78 -5.59
CA VAL A 204 16.89 -10.05 -6.62
C VAL A 204 16.61 -8.56 -6.48
N GLU A 205 17.57 -7.84 -5.93
CA GLU A 205 17.48 -6.38 -5.80
C GLU A 205 17.54 -5.71 -7.17
N ILE A 206 16.75 -4.68 -7.37
CA ILE A 206 16.74 -3.85 -8.58
C ILE A 206 17.10 -2.41 -8.24
N ALA A 207 17.57 -1.68 -9.24
CA ALA A 207 17.85 -0.27 -9.11
C ALA A 207 16.55 0.51 -8.91
N ALA A 208 16.35 1.02 -7.71
CA ALA A 208 15.25 1.89 -7.33
C ALA A 208 15.70 3.36 -7.33
N ARG A 209 14.74 4.30 -7.37
CA ARG A 209 15.04 5.73 -7.25
C ARG A 209 15.69 6.03 -5.91
N PRO A 210 16.78 6.80 -5.86
CA PRO A 210 17.35 7.23 -4.61
C PRO A 210 16.32 8.02 -3.80
N MET A 211 16.12 7.61 -2.52
CA MET A 211 15.20 8.27 -1.59
C MET A 211 15.97 8.62 -0.32
N LEU A 212 15.91 9.87 0.10
CA LEU A 212 16.71 10.40 1.20
C LEU A 212 15.79 11.10 2.22
N ASP A 213 15.74 10.57 3.43
CA ASP A 213 15.14 11.26 4.58
C ASP A 213 16.24 11.92 5.40
N LEU A 214 16.47 13.20 5.14
CA LEU A 214 17.59 13.93 5.72
C LEU A 214 17.37 14.15 7.22
N LYS A 215 18.49 14.26 7.96
CA LYS A 215 18.45 14.53 9.39
C LYS A 215 17.68 15.81 9.68
N LYS A 216 16.66 15.69 10.53
CA LYS A 216 15.77 16.79 10.93
C LYS A 216 16.53 18.01 11.47
N ILE A 217 15.97 19.19 11.25
CA ILE A 217 16.43 20.47 11.81
C ILE A 217 15.57 20.79 13.03
N SER A 218 16.17 21.14 14.17
CA SER A 218 15.46 21.77 15.28
C SER A 218 15.64 23.29 15.17
N ALA A 219 14.57 23.98 14.79
CA ALA A 219 14.63 25.39 14.45
C ALA A 219 14.14 26.32 15.58
N ARG A 220 14.07 25.79 16.81
CA ARG A 220 13.69 26.56 17.99
C ARG A 220 14.57 27.78 18.16
N ASN A 221 14.31 28.95 18.06
CA ASN A 221 15.08 30.18 18.11
C ASN A 221 15.82 30.56 16.82
N MET A 222 15.73 29.79 15.76
CA MET A 222 16.30 30.19 14.46
C MET A 222 15.48 31.33 13.83
N ASP A 223 16.19 32.25 13.18
CA ASP A 223 15.60 33.16 12.22
C ASP A 223 15.59 32.55 10.80
N ALA A 224 15.10 33.31 9.80
CA ALA A 224 15.00 32.79 8.43
C ALA A 224 16.37 32.57 7.76
N THR A 225 17.37 33.33 8.12
CA THR A 225 18.73 33.17 7.59
C THR A 225 19.36 31.92 8.17
N GLU A 226 19.30 31.75 9.48
CA GLU A 226 19.80 30.56 10.17
C GLU A 226 19.13 29.28 9.71
N LEU A 227 17.81 29.34 9.47
CA LEU A 227 17.08 28.19 8.92
C LEU A 227 17.49 27.90 7.47
N THR A 228 17.75 28.93 6.65
CA THR A 228 18.27 28.77 5.28
C THR A 228 19.65 28.10 5.30
N GLU A 229 20.57 28.57 6.18
CA GLU A 229 21.90 27.98 6.35
C GLU A 229 21.80 26.51 6.81
N ALA A 230 20.90 26.21 7.74
CA ALA A 230 20.68 24.85 8.20
C ALA A 230 20.12 23.92 7.08
N VAL A 231 19.25 24.42 6.21
CA VAL A 231 18.78 23.67 5.01
C VAL A 231 19.96 23.40 4.08
N LEU A 232 20.78 24.42 3.79
CA LEU A 232 21.97 24.31 2.96
C LEU A 232 22.96 23.28 3.54
N ASP A 233 23.25 23.35 4.84
CA ASP A 233 24.13 22.41 5.53
C ASP A 233 23.66 20.95 5.41
N ARG A 234 22.34 20.72 5.54
CA ARG A 234 21.78 19.36 5.43
C ARG A 234 21.83 18.80 4.01
N THR A 235 21.87 19.65 3.00
CA THR A 235 21.79 19.24 1.58
C THR A 235 23.15 19.27 0.88
N SER A 236 24.13 20.07 1.35
CA SER A 236 25.43 20.26 0.70
C SER A 236 26.37 19.05 0.82
N GLY A 237 26.19 18.21 1.85
CA GLY A 237 27.02 17.03 2.10
C GLY A 237 26.48 15.72 1.51
N VAL A 238 25.39 15.78 0.73
CA VAL A 238 24.66 14.60 0.25
C VAL A 238 24.40 14.75 -1.24
N ASP A 239 24.52 13.64 -2.00
CA ASP A 239 24.13 13.62 -3.40
C ASP A 239 22.60 13.58 -3.51
N VAL A 240 22.02 14.75 -3.76
CA VAL A 240 20.57 14.93 -3.87
C VAL A 240 20.09 14.91 -5.32
N ASP A 241 20.99 14.88 -6.31
CA ASP A 241 20.66 15.00 -7.72
C ASP A 241 19.85 13.78 -8.19
N GLY A 242 18.70 14.04 -8.80
CA GLY A 242 17.77 12.98 -9.26
C GLY A 242 17.12 12.14 -8.14
N SER A 243 17.32 12.51 -6.87
CA SER A 243 16.79 11.80 -5.70
C SER A 243 15.42 12.35 -5.27
N ILE A 244 14.63 11.54 -4.57
CA ILE A 244 13.45 11.97 -3.82
C ILE A 244 13.93 12.31 -2.40
N VAL A 245 13.82 13.59 -2.02
CA VAL A 245 14.43 14.10 -0.79
C VAL A 245 13.38 14.71 0.13
N ARG A 246 13.38 14.29 1.40
CA ARG A 246 12.62 14.95 2.47
C ARG A 246 13.56 15.54 3.51
N LEU A 247 13.28 16.78 3.91
CA LEU A 247 13.89 17.44 5.04
C LEU A 247 12.80 17.97 5.96
N ARG A 248 12.88 17.69 7.25
CA ARG A 248 11.92 18.14 8.25
C ARG A 248 12.54 19.18 9.18
N ALA A 249 11.87 20.33 9.35
CA ALA A 249 12.22 21.37 10.31
C ALA A 249 11.14 21.46 11.39
N TYR A 250 11.52 21.29 12.64
CA TYR A 250 10.64 21.32 13.81
C TYR A 250 10.83 22.60 14.63
N ASP A 251 9.84 22.95 15.42
CA ASP A 251 9.81 24.11 16.30
C ASP A 251 10.02 25.44 15.55
N VAL A 252 9.53 25.55 14.32
CA VAL A 252 9.70 26.74 13.49
C VAL A 252 8.73 27.83 13.93
N ARG A 253 9.26 29.01 14.35
CA ARG A 253 8.43 30.17 14.68
C ARG A 253 7.64 30.67 13.48
N ARG A 254 6.44 31.19 13.73
CA ARG A 254 5.59 31.74 12.66
C ARG A 254 6.33 32.81 11.87
N GLY A 255 6.18 32.79 10.56
CA GLY A 255 6.81 33.73 9.65
C GLY A 255 8.25 33.40 9.26
N VAL A 256 8.98 32.59 10.04
CA VAL A 256 10.36 32.21 9.73
C VAL A 256 10.41 31.39 8.44
N ALA A 257 9.52 30.41 8.29
CA ALA A 257 9.47 29.58 7.08
C ALA A 257 9.25 30.38 5.79
N SER A 258 8.48 31.48 5.84
CA SER A 258 8.23 32.33 4.67
C SER A 258 9.43 33.16 4.22
N GLY A 259 10.43 33.32 5.11
CA GLY A 259 11.67 34.05 4.86
C GLY A 259 12.85 33.17 4.42
N ILE A 260 12.65 31.86 4.27
CA ILE A 260 13.69 30.95 3.71
C ILE A 260 14.01 31.39 2.29
N ASP A 261 15.31 31.31 1.93
CA ASP A 261 15.76 31.64 0.59
C ASP A 261 15.05 30.80 -0.49
N ARG A 262 14.25 31.49 -1.30
CA ARG A 262 13.48 30.86 -2.37
C ARG A 262 14.35 30.40 -3.54
N GLU A 263 15.52 30.99 -3.73
CA GLU A 263 16.44 30.59 -4.78
C GLU A 263 17.08 29.25 -4.43
N LEU A 264 17.50 29.08 -3.18
CA LEU A 264 17.97 27.80 -2.66
C LEU A 264 16.91 26.70 -2.81
N LEU A 265 15.66 26.98 -2.41
CA LEU A 265 14.58 25.98 -2.52
C LEU A 265 14.29 25.60 -3.97
N ARG A 266 14.30 26.59 -4.91
CA ARG A 266 14.13 26.30 -6.34
C ARG A 266 15.30 25.52 -6.92
N ASP A 267 16.52 25.78 -6.45
CA ASP A 267 17.69 25.00 -6.89
C ASP A 267 17.57 23.54 -6.48
N LEU A 268 17.25 23.28 -5.22
CA LEU A 268 17.00 21.94 -4.71
C LEU A 268 15.86 21.24 -5.49
N GLN A 269 14.76 21.96 -5.77
CA GLN A 269 13.65 21.44 -6.57
C GLN A 269 14.03 21.11 -8.02
N ARG A 270 15.00 21.79 -8.60
CA ARG A 270 15.51 21.51 -9.96
C ARG A 270 16.47 20.32 -9.99
N ARG A 271 17.26 20.15 -8.94
CA ARG A 271 18.27 19.09 -8.84
C ARG A 271 17.65 17.76 -8.44
N CYS A 272 16.76 17.78 -7.47
CA CYS A 272 16.05 16.58 -7.01
C CYS A 272 14.96 16.14 -8.01
N LEU A 273 14.64 14.88 -8.02
CA LEU A 273 13.40 14.40 -8.65
C LEU A 273 12.18 14.96 -7.91
N ASN A 274 12.27 15.00 -6.59
CA ASN A 274 11.32 15.70 -5.72
C ASN A 274 12.04 16.17 -4.46
N PHE A 275 11.85 17.42 -4.06
CA PHE A 275 12.34 17.97 -2.80
C PHE A 275 11.19 18.47 -1.95
N SER A 276 11.04 17.92 -0.76
CA SER A 276 10.02 18.31 0.23
C SER A 276 10.70 18.86 1.49
N LEU A 277 10.42 20.11 1.81
CA LEU A 277 10.73 20.70 3.11
C LEU A 277 9.45 20.77 3.93
N GLU A 278 9.33 19.85 4.91
CA GLU A 278 8.20 19.80 5.84
C GLU A 278 8.50 20.68 7.06
N VAL A 279 7.70 21.74 7.23
CA VAL A 279 7.87 22.69 8.31
C VAL A 279 6.80 22.46 9.37
N HIS A 280 7.25 22.09 10.58
CA HIS A 280 6.42 21.93 11.75
C HIS A 280 6.56 23.16 12.63
N ALA A 281 5.48 23.90 12.81
CA ALA A 281 5.47 25.10 13.63
C ALA A 281 5.70 24.76 15.11
N GLU A 282 6.28 25.72 15.86
CA GLU A 282 6.38 25.64 17.31
C GLU A 282 4.98 25.52 17.93
N GLU A 283 4.77 24.47 18.73
CA GLU A 283 3.52 24.25 19.47
C GLU A 283 3.42 25.30 20.58
N ARG A 284 2.31 26.02 20.63
CA ARG A 284 2.02 26.94 21.72
C ARG A 284 1.30 26.21 22.85
N PRO A 285 1.39 26.71 24.08
CA PRO A 285 0.58 26.21 25.19
C PRO A 285 -0.92 26.20 24.87
N GLU A 286 -1.40 27.19 24.11
CA GLU A 286 -2.81 27.30 23.66
C GLU A 286 -3.19 26.23 22.60
N ASP A 287 -2.25 25.77 21.81
CA ASP A 287 -2.43 24.69 20.83
C ASP A 287 -2.39 23.32 21.54
N LEU A 288 -1.63 23.20 22.64
CA LEU A 288 -1.61 22.03 23.51
C LEU A 288 -2.92 21.88 24.28
N GLU A 289 -3.54 22.97 24.70
CA GLU A 289 -4.88 22.92 25.30
C GLU A 289 -5.96 22.54 24.28
N ARG A 290 -5.82 22.92 23.03
CA ARG A 290 -6.70 22.50 21.92
C ARG A 290 -6.44 21.07 21.44
N ASN A 291 -5.19 20.65 21.38
CA ASN A 291 -4.81 19.30 20.94
C ASN A 291 -4.68 18.29 22.09
N GLY A 292 -4.42 18.75 23.32
CA GLY A 292 -4.32 17.93 24.53
C GLY A 292 -5.66 17.36 25.01
N SER A 293 -6.75 17.76 24.38
CA SER A 293 -8.07 17.15 24.62
C SER A 293 -8.49 16.13 23.57
N SER A 294 -7.63 15.80 22.60
CA SER A 294 -8.00 14.83 21.56
C SER A 294 -7.47 13.41 21.76
N THR A 295 -7.22 12.95 22.98
CA THR A 295 -7.77 11.65 23.36
C THR A 295 -9.25 11.88 23.69
N ALA A 296 -10.01 12.42 22.75
CA ALA A 296 -11.45 12.35 22.83
C ALA A 296 -11.78 10.86 22.86
N VAL A 297 -12.02 10.36 24.04
CA VAL A 297 -12.85 9.17 24.22
C VAL A 297 -14.16 9.61 23.58
N PHE A 298 -14.36 9.28 22.32
CA PHE A 298 -15.62 9.54 21.65
C PHE A 298 -16.69 8.85 22.49
N GLY A 299 -17.64 9.62 22.99
CA GLY A 299 -18.83 9.08 23.61
C GLY A 299 -19.61 8.20 22.60
N PRO A 300 -20.69 7.59 23.02
CA PRO A 300 -21.55 6.86 22.09
C PRO A 300 -21.89 7.74 20.89
N LEU A 301 -21.76 7.20 19.68
CA LEU A 301 -21.86 7.95 18.43
C LEU A 301 -23.15 8.78 18.31
N ASN A 302 -24.24 8.32 18.90
CA ASN A 302 -25.52 9.03 18.98
C ASN A 302 -25.47 10.28 19.89
N GLU A 303 -24.65 10.31 20.93
CA GLU A 303 -24.44 11.44 21.81
C GLU A 303 -23.54 12.49 21.16
N GLU A 304 -22.44 12.06 20.54
CA GLU A 304 -21.55 12.92 19.77
C GLU A 304 -22.26 13.59 18.59
N PHE A 305 -23.07 12.83 17.86
CA PHE A 305 -23.90 13.39 16.79
C PHE A 305 -24.89 14.43 17.32
N ALA A 306 -25.53 14.17 18.44
CA ALA A 306 -26.46 15.11 19.04
C ALA A 306 -25.76 16.39 19.51
N ALA A 307 -24.61 16.29 20.15
CA ALA A 307 -23.79 17.43 20.56
C ALA A 307 -23.35 18.27 19.35
N PHE A 308 -22.87 17.64 18.28
CA PHE A 308 -22.46 18.30 17.04
C PHE A 308 -23.59 19.10 16.39
N VAL A 309 -24.79 18.54 16.27
CA VAL A 309 -25.93 19.24 15.67
C VAL A 309 -26.41 20.38 16.57
N SER A 310 -26.40 20.19 17.88
CA SER A 310 -26.83 21.22 18.87
C SER A 310 -25.86 22.41 18.84
N GLU A 311 -24.56 22.18 18.82
CA GLU A 311 -23.56 23.26 18.74
C GLU A 311 -23.72 24.10 17.46
N ARG A 312 -23.98 23.47 16.32
CA ARG A 312 -24.22 24.18 15.05
C ARG A 312 -25.51 24.96 15.03
N LYS A 313 -26.55 24.44 15.67
CA LYS A 313 -27.82 25.18 15.90
C LYS A 313 -27.59 26.43 16.76
N GLU A 314 -26.83 26.32 17.84
CA GLU A 314 -26.50 27.44 18.73
C GLU A 314 -25.65 28.51 18.03
N ARG A 315 -24.74 28.10 17.13
CA ARG A 315 -23.95 29.01 16.30
C ARG A 315 -24.73 29.66 15.15
N GLY A 316 -25.99 29.29 14.96
CA GLY A 316 -26.82 29.80 13.88
C GLY A 316 -26.45 29.27 12.49
N GLU A 317 -25.64 28.22 12.43
CA GLU A 317 -25.22 27.55 11.18
C GLU A 317 -26.31 26.62 10.64
N LEU A 318 -27.24 26.18 11.47
CA LEU A 318 -28.41 25.37 11.13
C LEU A 318 -29.70 26.07 11.55
N GLU A 319 -30.68 26.11 10.65
CA GLU A 319 -32.03 26.56 10.98
C GLU A 319 -32.66 25.63 12.02
N ALA A 320 -33.32 26.19 13.06
CA ALA A 320 -33.81 25.47 14.21
C ALA A 320 -34.67 24.25 13.85
N LYS A 321 -35.62 24.42 12.93
CA LYS A 321 -36.50 23.36 12.46
C LYS A 321 -35.73 22.24 11.74
N PHE A 322 -34.76 22.60 10.93
CA PHE A 322 -33.91 21.61 10.21
C PHE A 322 -33.00 20.84 11.19
N ALA A 323 -32.44 21.52 12.17
CA ALA A 323 -31.63 20.87 13.22
C ALA A 323 -32.43 19.85 14.02
N ASP A 324 -33.68 20.17 14.40
CA ASP A 324 -34.54 19.27 15.15
C ASP A 324 -34.93 18.02 14.32
N GLU A 325 -35.25 18.19 13.02
CA GLU A 325 -35.51 17.07 12.10
C GLU A 325 -34.26 16.21 11.87
N LEU A 326 -33.09 16.84 11.77
CA LEU A 326 -31.82 16.15 11.60
C LEU A 326 -31.46 15.31 12.82
N LEU A 327 -31.69 15.85 14.03
CA LEU A 327 -31.47 15.11 15.28
C LEU A 327 -32.38 13.89 15.39
N GLU A 328 -33.66 14.03 15.07
CA GLU A 328 -34.64 12.93 15.14
C GLU A 328 -34.25 11.80 14.18
N LYS A 329 -34.07 12.13 12.88
CA LYS A 329 -33.76 11.16 11.84
C LYS A 329 -32.37 10.52 12.02
N GLY A 330 -31.37 11.32 12.39
CA GLY A 330 -30.01 10.83 12.61
C GLY A 330 -29.93 9.86 13.79
N ARG A 331 -30.57 10.18 14.91
CA ARG A 331 -30.64 9.26 16.06
C ARG A 331 -31.36 7.96 15.71
N ALA A 332 -32.47 8.02 14.97
CA ALA A 332 -33.18 6.83 14.53
C ALA A 332 -32.32 5.94 13.62
N TYR A 333 -31.55 6.56 12.71
CA TYR A 333 -30.62 5.86 11.83
C TYR A 333 -29.48 5.20 12.59
N LEU A 334 -28.81 5.93 13.46
CA LEU A 334 -27.69 5.44 14.28
C LEU A 334 -28.12 4.32 15.24
N SER A 335 -29.32 4.44 15.84
CA SER A 335 -29.85 3.38 16.71
C SER A 335 -30.17 2.09 15.93
N ARG A 336 -30.64 2.21 14.68
CA ARG A 336 -30.89 1.06 13.82
C ARG A 336 -29.57 0.41 13.41
N ALA A 337 -28.58 1.19 12.98
CA ALA A 337 -27.25 0.69 12.64
C ALA A 337 -26.53 0.01 13.81
N ALA A 338 -26.75 0.49 15.04
CA ALA A 338 -26.19 -0.13 16.24
C ALA A 338 -26.95 -1.41 16.69
N SER A 339 -28.19 -1.60 16.24
CA SER A 339 -29.00 -2.79 16.57
C SER A 339 -28.90 -3.89 15.50
N GLU A 340 -28.41 -3.57 14.31
CA GLU A 340 -28.01 -4.54 13.27
C GLU A 340 -26.59 -5.04 13.60
N GLU A 341 -26.43 -5.85 14.67
CA GLU A 341 -25.27 -6.71 14.80
C GLU A 341 -25.21 -7.61 13.57
N PRO A 342 -24.01 -7.82 12.97
CA PRO A 342 -23.89 -8.80 11.91
C PRO A 342 -24.39 -10.14 12.47
N GLU A 343 -25.46 -10.69 11.88
CA GLU A 343 -25.88 -12.06 12.17
C GLU A 343 -24.65 -12.93 12.06
N SER A 344 -24.25 -13.50 13.21
CA SER A 344 -23.27 -14.55 13.25
C SER A 344 -23.83 -15.71 12.42
N VAL A 345 -23.37 -15.85 11.19
CA VAL A 345 -23.63 -17.03 10.39
C VAL A 345 -22.91 -18.17 11.10
N ALA A 346 -23.71 -19.02 11.72
CA ALA A 346 -23.29 -20.24 12.37
C ALA A 346 -22.82 -21.26 11.33
#